data_c720b5143a377904c7a2544bef2f62b7
#
_entry.id   c720b5143a377904c7a2544bef2f62b7
#
_cell.length_a   1.000
_cell.length_b   1.000
_cell.length_c   1.000
_cell.angle_alpha   90.00
_cell.angle_beta   90.00
_cell.angle_gamma   90.00
#
_symmetry.space_group_name_H-M   'P 1'
#
loop_
_entity.id
_entity.type
_entity.pdbx_description
1 polymer ?
#
loop_
_entity_poly.entity_id
_entity_poly.type
_entity_poly.pdbx_seq_one_letter_code
_entity_poly.pdbx_strand_id
1 'polypeptide(L)'
;KKAEDAIEKVTVNEIQLTRDGEENYSYAVFDRGDTDDKRKRDKGKRKRTRIYWAKDSKKFASIRSDQRKSKELWVVHSVKNKRPKLETYKYDMAGDKNVTQYEIDIHDLATQSILKLDIKKFKDQRIGVYSGRQFRYPDSDKPQQTVWLAEDSKKLYFYRQSRDMHKVDVCVA
;
A
#
# COMPACT_ATOMS: atom_id res chain seq x y z
N LYS A 1 -4.77 -4.14 45.96
CA LYS A 1 -5.49 -3.04 45.25
C LYS A 1 -4.61 -2.68 44.05
N LYS A 2 -4.95 -3.18 42.87
CA LYS A 2 -4.37 -2.73 41.60
C LYS A 2 -4.96 -1.37 41.31
N ALA A 3 -4.13 -0.33 41.16
CA ALA A 3 -4.54 0.91 40.57
C ALA A 3 -4.97 0.63 39.14
N GLU A 4 -6.23 0.82 38.83
CA GLU A 4 -6.72 0.94 37.46
C GLU A 4 -6.22 2.29 36.96
N ASP A 5 -5.15 2.26 36.17
CA ASP A 5 -4.72 3.43 35.43
C ASP A 5 -5.88 3.84 34.49
N ALA A 6 -6.48 4.98 34.81
CA ALA A 6 -7.50 5.57 33.96
C ALA A 6 -6.83 5.92 32.62
N ILE A 7 -7.12 5.11 31.59
CA ILE A 7 -6.70 5.43 30.21
C ILE A 7 -7.42 6.68 29.80
N GLU A 8 -6.71 7.81 29.79
CA GLU A 8 -7.20 9.08 29.32
C GLU A 8 -7.65 8.91 27.85
N LYS A 9 -8.93 9.08 27.59
CA LYS A 9 -9.49 9.01 26.23
C LYS A 9 -8.99 10.23 25.46
N VAL A 10 -7.92 10.04 24.70
CA VAL A 10 -7.45 11.07 23.77
C VAL A 10 -8.45 11.18 22.61
N THR A 11 -9.04 12.36 22.46
CA THR A 11 -9.88 12.67 21.30
C THR A 11 -8.98 12.84 20.09
N VAL A 12 -9.08 11.92 19.12
CA VAL A 12 -8.32 11.98 17.88
C VAL A 12 -9.14 12.70 16.82
N ASN A 13 -8.61 13.81 16.30
CA ASN A 13 -9.19 14.47 15.14
C ASN A 13 -8.72 13.73 13.87
N GLU A 14 -9.67 13.16 13.14
CA GLU A 14 -9.40 12.46 11.89
C GLU A 14 -9.64 13.36 10.69
N ILE A 15 -8.65 13.47 9.82
CA ILE A 15 -8.72 14.21 8.57
C ILE A 15 -8.64 13.22 7.41
N GLN A 16 -9.66 13.20 6.56
CA GLN A 16 -9.66 12.39 5.34
C GLN A 16 -8.88 13.10 4.24
N LEU A 17 -7.72 12.56 3.85
CA LEU A 17 -6.85 13.15 2.84
C LEU A 17 -7.29 12.83 1.40
N THR A 18 -7.93 11.66 1.16
CA THR A 18 -8.35 11.23 -0.18
C THR A 18 -9.81 10.80 -0.19
N ARG A 19 -10.52 11.06 -1.29
CA ARG A 19 -11.95 10.72 -1.45
C ARG A 19 -12.24 9.98 -2.75
N ASP A 20 -11.21 9.68 -3.54
CA ASP A 20 -11.28 9.09 -4.87
C ASP A 20 -10.95 7.59 -4.91
N GLY A 21 -11.08 6.93 -3.76
CA GLY A 21 -10.91 5.49 -3.65
C GLY A 21 -12.09 4.73 -4.26
N GLU A 22 -11.80 3.74 -5.10
CA GLU A 22 -12.77 2.85 -5.71
C GLU A 22 -12.42 1.38 -5.41
N GLU A 23 -13.35 0.50 -5.70
CA GLU A 23 -13.07 -0.94 -5.63
C GLU A 23 -11.91 -1.29 -6.59
N ASN A 24 -10.90 -1.98 -6.09
CA ASN A 24 -9.66 -2.32 -6.80
C ASN A 24 -8.80 -1.11 -7.23
N TYR A 25 -9.04 0.07 -6.68
CA TYR A 25 -8.22 1.27 -6.85
C TYR A 25 -8.00 1.95 -5.50
N SER A 26 -6.93 1.59 -4.82
CA SER A 26 -6.73 2.02 -3.44
C SER A 26 -5.27 1.98 -2.99
N TYR A 27 -5.01 2.64 -1.85
CA TYR A 27 -3.73 2.56 -1.13
C TYR A 27 -3.65 1.36 -0.19
N ALA A 28 -4.71 0.59 -0.07
CA ALA A 28 -4.75 -0.53 0.85
C ALA A 28 -3.74 -1.59 0.47
N VAL A 29 -3.00 -2.09 1.45
CA VAL A 29 -2.19 -3.29 1.29
C VAL A 29 -3.13 -4.49 1.36
N PHE A 30 -3.21 -5.21 0.27
CA PHE A 30 -3.89 -6.50 0.25
C PHE A 30 -2.89 -7.58 0.56
N ASP A 31 -3.24 -8.48 1.46
CA ASP A 31 -2.45 -9.67 1.70
C ASP A 31 -2.54 -10.59 0.48
N ARG A 32 -1.47 -11.32 0.22
CA ARG A 32 -1.51 -12.38 -0.81
C ARG A 32 -2.60 -13.38 -0.42
N GLY A 33 -3.54 -13.62 -1.34
CA GLY A 33 -4.67 -14.51 -1.11
C GLY A 33 -5.93 -13.85 -0.52
N ASP A 34 -6.01 -12.51 -0.53
CA ASP A 34 -7.28 -11.84 -0.28
C ASP A 34 -8.26 -12.14 -1.40
N THR A 35 -9.20 -13.06 -1.13
CA THR A 35 -10.25 -13.45 -2.04
C THR A 35 -11.34 -12.38 -2.14
N ASP A 36 -12.10 -12.39 -3.22
CA ASP A 36 -13.23 -11.44 -3.38
C ASP A 36 -14.27 -11.60 -2.28
N ASP A 37 -14.53 -12.82 -1.81
CA ASP A 37 -15.41 -13.08 -0.66
C ASP A 37 -14.87 -12.40 0.61
N LYS A 38 -13.57 -12.49 0.86
CA LYS A 38 -12.93 -11.82 2.00
C LYS A 38 -13.03 -10.31 1.86
N ARG A 39 -12.78 -9.77 0.66
CA ARG A 39 -12.90 -8.33 0.38
C ARG A 39 -14.34 -7.82 0.60
N LYS A 40 -15.34 -8.57 0.12
CA LYS A 40 -16.77 -8.23 0.33
C LYS A 40 -17.15 -8.25 1.81
N ARG A 41 -16.74 -9.29 2.54
CA ARG A 41 -17.00 -9.42 3.99
C ARG A 41 -16.34 -8.30 4.80
N ASP A 42 -15.15 -7.86 4.39
CA ASP A 42 -14.37 -6.84 5.07
C ASP A 42 -14.61 -5.42 4.46
N LYS A 43 -15.65 -5.27 3.65
CA LYS A 43 -16.06 -3.97 3.11
C LYS A 43 -16.46 -3.05 4.27
N GLY A 44 -15.90 -1.86 4.27
CA GLY A 44 -16.11 -0.88 5.35
C GLY A 44 -15.16 -1.00 6.54
N LYS A 45 -14.40 -2.09 6.67
CA LYS A 45 -13.34 -2.16 7.67
C LYS A 45 -12.14 -1.33 7.23
N ARG A 46 -11.53 -0.62 8.18
CA ARG A 46 -10.27 0.08 7.93
C ARG A 46 -9.20 -0.90 7.51
N LYS A 47 -8.54 -0.63 6.41
CA LYS A 47 -7.42 -1.41 5.91
C LYS A 47 -6.11 -0.67 6.13
N ARG A 48 -5.06 -1.44 6.35
CA ARG A 48 -3.72 -0.89 6.51
C ARG A 48 -3.23 -0.34 5.17
N THR A 49 -2.63 0.83 5.19
CA THR A 49 -1.87 1.42 4.08
C THR A 49 -0.38 1.40 4.42
N ARG A 50 0.46 1.19 3.40
CA ARG A 50 1.90 1.33 3.56
C ARG A 50 2.27 2.79 3.37
N ILE A 51 2.77 3.39 4.43
CA ILE A 51 3.16 4.80 4.48
C ILE A 51 4.67 4.88 4.63
N TYR A 52 5.30 5.72 3.82
CA TYR A 52 6.72 6.02 3.84
C TYR A 52 6.89 7.47 4.27
N TRP A 53 7.26 7.69 5.51
CA TRP A 53 7.39 9.03 6.09
C TRP A 53 8.64 9.75 5.62
N ALA A 54 8.54 11.04 5.33
CA ALA A 54 9.68 11.92 5.30
C ALA A 54 10.26 12.05 6.74
N LYS A 55 11.56 12.26 6.87
CA LYS A 55 12.20 12.29 8.21
C LYS A 55 11.68 13.40 9.10
N ASP A 56 11.24 14.51 8.51
CA ASP A 56 10.63 15.64 9.21
C ASP A 56 9.17 15.42 9.63
N SER A 57 8.60 14.26 9.26
CA SER A 57 7.20 13.87 9.51
C SER A 57 6.14 14.82 8.96
N LYS A 58 6.51 15.73 8.05
CA LYS A 58 5.56 16.69 7.43
C LYS A 58 4.89 16.11 6.18
N LYS A 59 5.54 15.14 5.56
CA LYS A 59 5.09 14.50 4.32
C LYS A 59 5.22 12.99 4.43
N PHE A 60 4.42 12.30 3.64
CA PHE A 60 4.63 10.88 3.41
C PHE A 60 4.31 10.52 1.96
N ALA A 61 4.94 9.46 1.49
CA ALA A 61 4.60 8.84 0.21
C ALA A 61 3.78 7.57 0.44
N SER A 62 2.89 7.27 -0.48
CA SER A 62 2.15 6.01 -0.52
C SER A 62 2.06 5.49 -1.95
N ILE A 63 1.99 4.17 -2.09
CA ILE A 63 1.79 3.52 -3.37
C ILE A 63 0.32 3.16 -3.50
N ARG A 64 -0.29 3.59 -4.58
CA ARG A 64 -1.65 3.24 -4.96
C ARG A 64 -1.62 2.16 -6.02
N SER A 65 -2.48 1.17 -5.91
CA SER A 65 -2.63 0.11 -6.90
C SER A 65 -3.96 0.22 -7.63
N ASP A 66 -3.92 0.07 -8.94
CA ASP A 66 -5.07 0.00 -9.82
C ASP A 66 -5.19 -1.40 -10.43
N GLN A 67 -6.13 -2.18 -9.92
CA GLN A 67 -6.45 -3.53 -10.40
C GLN A 67 -7.81 -3.60 -11.11
N ARG A 68 -8.42 -2.47 -11.45
CA ARG A 68 -9.76 -2.44 -12.05
C ARG A 68 -9.83 -3.20 -13.36
N LYS A 69 -8.74 -3.20 -14.14
CA LYS A 69 -8.61 -3.91 -15.43
C LYS A 69 -7.96 -5.27 -15.33
N SER A 70 -7.43 -5.65 -14.16
CA SER A 70 -6.86 -6.98 -13.94
C SER A 70 -7.95 -8.04 -13.98
N LYS A 71 -7.62 -9.21 -14.57
CA LYS A 71 -8.54 -10.34 -14.63
C LYS A 71 -8.60 -11.08 -13.31
N GLU A 72 -9.59 -11.93 -13.19
CA GLU A 72 -9.78 -12.80 -12.04
C GLU A 72 -9.15 -14.17 -12.29
N LEU A 73 -8.55 -14.73 -11.26
CA LEU A 73 -8.21 -16.13 -11.15
C LEU A 73 -9.32 -16.83 -10.36
N TRP A 74 -9.73 -17.98 -10.83
CA TRP A 74 -10.77 -18.81 -10.22
C TRP A 74 -10.14 -20.05 -9.60
N VAL A 75 -10.42 -20.27 -8.33
CA VAL A 75 -9.97 -21.46 -7.59
C VAL A 75 -11.18 -22.22 -7.12
N VAL A 76 -11.28 -23.48 -7.50
CA VAL A 76 -12.38 -24.37 -7.08
C VAL A 76 -11.89 -25.27 -5.95
N HIS A 77 -12.43 -25.09 -4.77
CA HIS A 77 -12.19 -25.96 -3.61
C HIS A 77 -13.16 -27.14 -3.65
N SER A 78 -12.71 -28.28 -4.17
CA SER A 78 -13.55 -29.48 -4.32
C SER A 78 -13.46 -30.47 -3.15
N VAL A 79 -12.40 -30.41 -2.34
CA VAL A 79 -12.07 -31.47 -1.38
C VAL A 79 -12.56 -31.19 0.06
N LYS A 80 -12.52 -29.92 0.50
CA LYS A 80 -12.82 -29.56 1.90
C LYS A 80 -14.31 -29.42 2.23
N ASN A 81 -15.16 -29.31 1.25
CA ASN A 81 -16.59 -29.02 1.43
C ASN A 81 -17.45 -30.12 0.81
N LYS A 82 -18.65 -30.34 1.35
CA LYS A 82 -19.62 -31.26 0.76
C LYS A 82 -19.99 -30.90 -0.70
N ARG A 83 -19.83 -29.63 -1.06
CA ARG A 83 -20.04 -29.12 -2.44
C ARG A 83 -18.83 -28.24 -2.80
N PRO A 84 -18.42 -28.22 -4.06
CA PRO A 84 -17.35 -27.33 -4.52
C PRO A 84 -17.67 -25.88 -4.20
N LYS A 85 -16.67 -25.14 -3.74
CA LYS A 85 -16.75 -23.70 -3.51
C LYS A 85 -15.81 -22.98 -4.46
N LEU A 86 -16.33 -21.98 -5.18
CA LEU A 86 -15.55 -21.11 -6.04
C LEU A 86 -14.98 -19.95 -5.18
N GLU A 87 -13.69 -19.69 -5.32
CA GLU A 87 -13.02 -18.46 -4.87
C GLU A 87 -12.46 -17.71 -6.06
N THR A 88 -12.63 -16.40 -6.07
CA THR A 88 -12.09 -15.50 -7.09
C THR A 88 -11.21 -14.44 -6.45
N TYR A 89 -10.19 -13.99 -7.18
CA TYR A 89 -9.35 -12.86 -6.79
C TYR A 89 -8.62 -12.29 -8.01
N LYS A 90 -8.29 -10.99 -7.95
CA LYS A 90 -7.53 -10.33 -9.01
C LYS A 90 -6.11 -10.90 -9.06
N TYR A 91 -5.69 -11.34 -10.24
CA TYR A 91 -4.39 -11.97 -10.44
C TYR A 91 -3.84 -11.68 -11.84
N ASP A 92 -2.61 -11.18 -11.87
CA ASP A 92 -1.93 -10.84 -13.11
C ASP A 92 -1.15 -12.07 -13.61
N MET A 93 -1.63 -12.72 -14.66
CA MET A 93 -0.97 -13.86 -15.26
C MET A 93 0.07 -13.44 -16.30
N ALA A 94 1.02 -14.32 -16.59
CA ALA A 94 1.92 -14.15 -17.72
C ALA A 94 1.11 -14.06 -19.03
N GLY A 95 1.43 -13.04 -19.86
CA GLY A 95 0.70 -12.83 -21.12
C GLY A 95 -0.55 -11.97 -21.00
N ASP A 96 -1.04 -11.64 -19.80
CA ASP A 96 -2.19 -10.75 -19.64
C ASP A 96 -1.91 -9.38 -20.24
N LYS A 97 -2.90 -8.90 -21.01
CA LYS A 97 -2.84 -7.58 -21.67
C LYS A 97 -3.01 -6.43 -20.69
N ASN A 98 -3.83 -6.63 -19.65
CA ASN A 98 -4.08 -5.69 -18.59
C ASN A 98 -3.63 -6.31 -17.28
N VAL A 99 -2.78 -5.60 -16.56
CA VAL A 99 -2.25 -6.00 -15.25
C VAL A 99 -2.34 -4.83 -14.29
N THR A 100 -2.10 -5.11 -13.02
CA THR A 100 -2.05 -4.09 -11.96
C THR A 100 -1.12 -2.94 -12.34
N GLN A 101 -1.63 -1.73 -12.26
CA GLN A 101 -0.86 -0.50 -12.42
C GLN A 101 -0.60 0.14 -11.07
N TYR A 102 0.48 0.92 -10.97
CA TYR A 102 0.89 1.54 -9.72
C TYR A 102 1.12 3.03 -9.91
N GLU A 103 0.78 3.79 -8.88
CA GLU A 103 1.01 5.22 -8.75
C GLU A 103 1.75 5.50 -7.44
N ILE A 104 2.55 6.57 -7.41
CA ILE A 104 3.12 7.10 -6.17
C ILE A 104 2.53 8.47 -5.93
N ASP A 105 1.95 8.65 -4.76
CA ASP A 105 1.43 9.92 -4.31
C ASP A 105 2.20 10.39 -3.08
N ILE A 106 2.61 11.67 -3.09
CA ILE A 106 3.20 12.34 -1.93
C ILE A 106 2.14 13.21 -1.30
N HIS A 107 1.87 12.96 -0.03
CA HIS A 107 0.90 13.71 0.78
C HIS A 107 1.65 14.72 1.65
N ASP A 108 1.32 15.99 1.53
CA ASP A 108 1.80 17.05 2.39
C ASP A 108 0.73 17.34 3.46
N LEU A 109 1.11 17.19 4.74
CA LEU A 109 0.15 17.31 5.84
C LEU A 109 -0.16 18.77 6.19
N ALA A 110 0.77 19.69 5.94
CA ALA A 110 0.57 21.09 6.25
C ALA A 110 -0.41 21.76 5.28
N THR A 111 -0.25 21.44 3.98
CA THR A 111 -1.10 22.00 2.92
C THR A 111 -2.29 21.12 2.57
N GLN A 112 -2.34 19.89 3.11
CA GLN A 112 -3.31 18.85 2.76
C GLN A 112 -3.37 18.58 1.25
N SER A 113 -2.27 18.81 0.55
CA SER A 113 -2.15 18.59 -0.89
C SER A 113 -1.56 17.23 -1.22
N ILE A 114 -1.89 16.75 -2.42
CA ILE A 114 -1.39 15.49 -2.95
C ILE A 114 -0.64 15.77 -4.24
N LEU A 115 0.63 15.39 -4.28
CA LEU A 115 1.44 15.43 -5.49
C LEU A 115 1.52 14.04 -6.08
N LYS A 116 0.91 13.84 -7.23
CA LYS A 116 1.04 12.61 -8.03
C LYS A 116 2.33 12.66 -8.82
N LEU A 117 3.19 11.67 -8.65
CA LEU A 117 4.44 11.60 -9.39
C LEU A 117 4.22 11.04 -10.80
N ASP A 118 4.83 11.67 -11.80
CA ASP A 118 4.94 11.08 -13.13
C ASP A 118 6.05 10.03 -13.15
N ILE A 119 5.66 8.78 -12.95
CA ILE A 119 6.58 7.66 -12.83
C ILE A 119 6.60 6.75 -14.05
N LYS A 120 5.84 7.07 -15.10
CA LYS A 120 5.67 6.20 -16.27
C LYS A 120 6.95 6.12 -17.10
N LYS A 121 7.41 4.92 -17.38
CA LYS A 121 8.50 4.64 -18.32
C LYS A 121 8.33 3.28 -18.99
N PHE A 122 8.25 2.22 -18.21
CA PHE A 122 8.07 0.88 -18.74
C PHE A 122 6.59 0.53 -18.75
N LYS A 123 6.17 -0.17 -19.80
CA LYS A 123 4.82 -0.73 -19.81
C LYS A 123 4.68 -1.73 -18.66
N ASP A 124 3.56 -1.64 -17.92
CA ASP A 124 3.22 -2.57 -16.85
C ASP A 124 4.32 -2.70 -15.76
N GLN A 125 4.96 -1.60 -15.44
CA GLN A 125 6.06 -1.56 -14.49
C GLN A 125 5.62 -1.83 -13.05
N ARG A 126 6.53 -2.44 -12.28
CA ARG A 126 6.44 -2.51 -10.83
C ARG A 126 7.14 -1.31 -10.21
N ILE A 127 6.67 -0.91 -9.05
CA ILE A 127 7.15 0.28 -8.34
C ILE A 127 7.40 -0.06 -6.89
N GLY A 128 8.45 0.52 -6.33
CA GLY A 128 8.68 0.49 -4.90
C GLY A 128 9.43 1.73 -4.44
N VAL A 129 9.22 2.11 -3.20
CA VAL A 129 9.90 3.23 -2.56
C VAL A 129 11.09 2.69 -1.77
N TYR A 130 12.26 3.30 -1.98
CA TYR A 130 13.41 3.05 -1.14
C TYR A 130 13.22 3.73 0.21
N SER A 131 13.24 2.92 1.24
CA SER A 131 13.03 3.38 2.61
C SER A 131 13.98 2.71 3.57
N GLY A 132 14.48 3.46 4.52
CA GLY A 132 15.19 2.92 5.67
C GLY A 132 14.19 2.28 6.65
N ARG A 133 14.52 1.10 7.15
CA ARG A 133 13.87 0.59 8.35
C ARG A 133 14.69 1.07 9.54
N GLN A 134 14.08 1.81 10.44
CA GLN A 134 14.68 1.93 11.77
C GLN A 134 14.55 0.55 12.41
N PHE A 135 15.69 -0.14 12.55
CA PHE A 135 15.71 -1.39 13.27
C PHE A 135 15.26 -1.10 14.71
N ARG A 136 14.29 -1.86 15.14
CA ARG A 136 13.89 -1.88 16.53
C ARG A 136 15.07 -2.46 17.31
N TYR A 137 15.72 -1.66 18.12
CA TYR A 137 16.57 -2.20 19.16
C TYR A 137 15.67 -3.01 20.12
N PRO A 138 16.10 -4.19 20.61
CA PRO A 138 15.27 -5.05 21.45
C PRO A 138 14.60 -4.31 22.63
N ASP A 139 15.19 -3.23 23.08
CA ASP A 139 14.76 -2.47 24.24
C ASP A 139 14.05 -1.15 23.91
N SER A 140 13.68 -0.90 22.66
CA SER A 140 12.98 0.33 22.32
C SER A 140 11.50 0.10 22.10
N ASP A 141 10.67 0.73 22.91
CA ASP A 141 9.21 0.77 22.78
C ASP A 141 8.72 1.63 21.60
N LYS A 142 9.65 2.19 20.83
CA LYS A 142 9.31 3.04 19.70
C LYS A 142 8.78 2.19 18.53
N PRO A 143 7.62 2.56 17.94
CA PRO A 143 7.09 1.87 16.78
C PRO A 143 8.06 1.98 15.60
N GLN A 144 8.17 0.90 14.82
CA GLN A 144 8.95 0.92 13.58
C GLN A 144 8.30 1.87 12.57
N GLN A 145 9.03 2.87 12.18
CA GLN A 145 8.63 3.77 11.09
C GLN A 145 9.43 3.44 9.83
N THR A 146 8.75 3.44 8.71
CA THR A 146 9.37 3.35 7.40
C THR A 146 9.60 4.78 6.90
N VAL A 147 10.85 5.20 6.84
CA VAL A 147 11.22 6.58 6.49
C VAL A 147 11.94 6.66 5.16
N TRP A 148 11.88 7.81 4.50
CA TRP A 148 12.65 8.09 3.30
C TRP A 148 14.16 7.98 3.59
N LEU A 149 14.94 7.60 2.57
CA LEU A 149 16.40 7.53 2.72
C LEU A 149 17.05 8.91 2.76
N ALA A 150 16.49 9.89 2.05
CA ALA A 150 17.04 11.24 2.04
C ALA A 150 16.92 11.91 3.42
N GLU A 151 17.99 12.55 3.85
CA GLU A 151 18.04 13.19 5.16
C GLU A 151 17.29 14.52 5.21
N ASP A 152 17.26 15.21 4.07
CA ASP A 152 16.68 16.55 3.95
C ASP A 152 15.16 16.56 3.78
N SER A 153 14.50 15.40 3.78
CA SER A 153 13.06 15.24 3.53
C SER A 153 12.55 15.87 2.23
N LYS A 154 13.45 16.20 1.31
CA LYS A 154 13.13 16.84 0.02
C LYS A 154 13.15 15.88 -1.14
N LYS A 155 13.79 14.74 -0.99
CA LYS A 155 13.98 13.76 -2.05
C LYS A 155 13.39 12.42 -1.68
N LEU A 156 12.53 11.90 -2.55
CA LEU A 156 12.01 10.55 -2.47
C LEU A 156 12.74 9.66 -3.47
N TYR A 157 13.45 8.65 -2.98
CA TYR A 157 14.05 7.63 -3.84
C TYR A 157 13.05 6.50 -4.06
N PHE A 158 12.86 6.15 -5.33
CA PHE A 158 11.99 5.03 -5.71
C PHE A 158 12.62 4.25 -6.87
N TYR A 159 12.14 3.04 -7.09
CA TYR A 159 12.51 2.28 -8.27
C TYR A 159 11.29 1.94 -9.10
N ARG A 160 11.52 1.79 -10.38
CA ARG A 160 10.59 1.19 -11.32
C ARG A 160 11.28 0.05 -12.03
N GLN A 161 10.58 -1.06 -12.12
CA GLN A 161 11.07 -2.29 -12.71
C GLN A 161 10.16 -2.70 -13.84
N SER A 162 10.73 -3.07 -14.99
CA SER A 162 9.97 -3.61 -16.11
C SER A 162 9.24 -4.90 -15.71
N ARG A 163 8.12 -5.21 -16.39
CA ARG A 163 7.32 -6.40 -16.08
C ARG A 163 8.11 -7.71 -16.18
N ASP A 164 9.03 -7.81 -17.14
CA ASP A 164 9.94 -8.94 -17.34
C ASP A 164 11.10 -8.98 -16.34
N MET A 165 11.19 -8.00 -15.46
CA MET A 165 12.22 -7.83 -14.42
C MET A 165 13.66 -7.62 -14.93
N HIS A 166 13.85 -7.42 -16.23
CA HIS A 166 15.19 -7.23 -16.81
C HIS A 166 15.71 -5.80 -16.68
N LYS A 167 14.83 -4.82 -16.49
CA LYS A 167 15.21 -3.41 -16.39
C LYS A 167 14.75 -2.83 -15.07
N VAL A 168 15.67 -2.17 -14.38
CA VAL A 168 15.40 -1.46 -13.13
C VAL A 168 16.01 -0.08 -13.22
N ASP A 169 15.18 0.93 -12.99
CA ASP A 169 15.65 2.31 -12.82
C ASP A 169 15.55 2.70 -11.35
N VAL A 170 16.57 3.35 -10.85
CA VAL A 170 16.54 4.07 -9.59
C VAL A 170 16.28 5.53 -9.88
N CYS A 171 15.25 6.08 -9.27
CA CYS A 171 14.75 7.41 -9.54
C CYS A 171 14.72 8.25 -8.28
N VAL A 172 14.76 9.56 -8.46
CA VAL A 172 14.58 10.56 -7.42
C VAL A 172 13.48 11.54 -7.83
N ALA A 173 12.60 11.88 -6.90
CA ALA A 173 11.58 12.91 -7.02
C ALA A 173 11.75 13.92 -5.89
#